data_1c74f89a80f2444aa47d1a4bb429f37d
#
_entry.id   1c74f89a80f2444aa47d1a4bb429f37d
#
_cell.length_a   1.000
_cell.length_b   1.000
_cell.length_c   1.000
_cell.angle_alpha   90.00
_cell.angle_beta   90.00
_cell.angle_gamma   90.00
#
_symmetry.space_group_name_H-M   'P 1'
#
loop_
_entity.id
_entity.type
_entity.pdbx_description
1 polymer ?
#
loop_
_entity_poly.entity_id
_entity_poly.type
_entity_poly.pdbx_seq_one_letter_code
_entity_poly.pdbx_strand_id
1 'polypeptide(L)'
;MQLNNQQPLFMKTKFNIALIGGRGYVGQEIIHILNQHPNFELCKAFSRTAADTEVDGYNQHPTLKYSLLEDSNLDLDNIDIAILALSNGDSNKYVTEIDLKYPEMILIDISSDHRFNPEWQYRLPDISRVKATKKISNPGCYASAIQFSLEPIKNLISGRVSCFGVSGYSGAGASPNEKNNKVNLQDNVIPYSLQGHIHEQEVKKYCYENLSFSPHVGNFFRGILITSHIQLNNKNSIEEILSIYRDFYKNSSLINIDTEIPMLNKITNSHKVSIGGIALDKTGINLTLCCVLDNLLKGAATQVIQNLNSACEIDELTGITYE
;
A
#
# COMPACT_ATOMS: atom_id res chain seq x y z
N MET A 1 31.83 -2.02 29.80
CA MET A 1 31.06 -0.89 29.24
C MET A 1 31.53 -0.69 27.81
N GLN A 2 30.91 -1.36 26.85
CA GLN A 2 31.14 -1.09 25.43
C GLN A 2 30.17 0.03 25.03
N LEU A 3 30.72 1.18 24.67
CA LEU A 3 30.00 2.29 24.11
C LEU A 3 29.50 1.84 22.73
N ASN A 4 28.18 1.66 22.59
CA ASN A 4 27.51 1.51 21.30
C ASN A 4 27.71 2.82 20.50
N ASN A 5 28.63 2.81 19.56
CA ASN A 5 28.80 3.84 18.54
C ASN A 5 27.64 3.70 17.52
N GLN A 6 26.43 4.06 17.91
CA GLN A 6 25.37 4.32 16.94
C GLN A 6 25.59 5.72 16.37
N GLN A 7 26.08 5.78 15.13
CA GLN A 7 26.06 7.04 14.37
C GLN A 7 24.63 7.58 14.27
N PRO A 8 24.42 8.90 14.38
CA PRO A 8 23.09 9.46 14.17
C PRO A 8 22.55 9.06 12.79
N LEU A 9 21.25 8.75 12.70
CA LEU A 9 20.55 8.32 11.48
C LEU A 9 20.86 9.21 10.24
N PHE A 10 21.13 10.48 10.44
CA PHE A 10 21.42 11.49 9.42
C PHE A 10 22.72 11.32 8.62
N MET A 11 23.58 10.35 8.96
CA MET A 11 24.80 10.03 8.20
C MET A 11 24.78 8.62 7.58
N LYS A 12 23.70 7.86 7.79
CA LYS A 12 23.66 6.48 7.31
C LYS A 12 23.16 6.45 5.86
N THR A 13 23.96 5.93 4.95
CA THR A 13 23.62 5.82 3.51
C THR A 13 23.08 4.44 3.14
N LYS A 14 23.25 3.42 4.00
CA LYS A 14 22.70 2.07 3.84
C LYS A 14 21.98 1.64 5.11
N PHE A 15 20.83 1.02 4.96
CA PHE A 15 19.97 0.56 6.05
C PHE A 15 19.71 -0.93 5.92
N ASN A 16 19.89 -1.64 7.04
CA ASN A 16 19.64 -3.07 7.14
C ASN A 16 18.18 -3.33 7.43
N ILE A 17 17.54 -4.16 6.60
CA ILE A 17 16.12 -4.48 6.68
C ILE A 17 15.90 -5.90 7.15
N ALA A 18 14.93 -6.07 8.05
CA ALA A 18 14.29 -7.35 8.34
C ALA A 18 12.88 -7.37 7.72
N LEU A 19 12.56 -8.43 6.98
CA LEU A 19 11.24 -8.66 6.42
C LEU A 19 10.54 -9.81 7.14
N ILE A 20 9.49 -9.51 7.88
CA ILE A 20 8.70 -10.46 8.65
C ILE A 20 7.46 -10.84 7.85
N GLY A 21 7.37 -12.12 7.42
CA GLY A 21 6.29 -12.58 6.52
C GLY A 21 6.62 -12.48 5.03
N GLY A 22 7.89 -12.57 4.64
CA GLY A 22 8.38 -12.35 3.27
C GLY A 22 7.83 -13.28 2.18
N ARG A 23 7.19 -14.42 2.51
CA ARG A 23 6.62 -15.35 1.52
C ARG A 23 5.24 -14.98 0.97
N GLY A 24 4.56 -14.00 1.59
CA GLY A 24 3.30 -13.47 1.05
C GLY A 24 3.52 -12.73 -0.29
N TYR A 25 2.47 -12.56 -1.08
CA TYR A 25 2.56 -11.86 -2.37
C TYR A 25 3.20 -10.47 -2.25
N VAL A 26 2.79 -9.68 -1.26
CA VAL A 26 3.37 -8.35 -1.03
C VAL A 26 4.83 -8.44 -0.57
N GLY A 27 5.15 -9.44 0.28
CA GLY A 27 6.53 -9.69 0.70
C GLY A 27 7.47 -9.98 -0.47
N GLN A 28 7.02 -10.75 -1.45
CA GLN A 28 7.78 -11.02 -2.67
C GLN A 28 8.00 -9.76 -3.52
N GLU A 29 6.99 -8.91 -3.67
CA GLU A 29 7.15 -7.64 -4.38
C GLU A 29 8.14 -6.70 -3.65
N ILE A 30 8.11 -6.69 -2.32
CA ILE A 30 9.10 -5.93 -1.52
C ILE A 30 10.51 -6.45 -1.77
N ILE A 31 10.72 -7.78 -1.77
CA ILE A 31 12.01 -8.40 -2.05
C ILE A 31 12.51 -7.99 -3.45
N HIS A 32 11.65 -8.00 -4.46
CA HIS A 32 12.00 -7.56 -5.82
C HIS A 32 12.44 -6.11 -5.87
N ILE A 33 11.75 -5.20 -5.17
CA ILE A 33 12.13 -3.78 -5.13
C ILE A 33 13.44 -3.60 -4.34
N LEU A 34 13.59 -4.25 -3.20
CA LEU A 34 14.81 -4.19 -2.38
C LEU A 34 16.04 -4.69 -3.14
N ASN A 35 15.87 -5.65 -4.05
CA ASN A 35 16.96 -6.21 -4.85
C ASN A 35 17.68 -5.17 -5.73
N GLN A 36 17.00 -4.07 -6.07
CA GLN A 36 17.55 -2.99 -6.89
C GLN A 36 17.75 -1.69 -6.09
N HIS A 37 17.40 -1.67 -4.80
CA HIS A 37 17.42 -0.46 -3.99
C HIS A 37 18.84 -0.10 -3.55
N PRO A 38 19.34 1.11 -3.83
CA PRO A 38 20.74 1.47 -3.55
C PRO A 38 21.05 1.63 -2.05
N ASN A 39 20.05 1.95 -1.23
CA ASN A 39 20.23 2.30 0.17
C ASN A 39 19.69 1.24 1.14
N PHE A 40 18.86 0.30 0.69
CA PHE A 40 18.22 -0.72 1.53
C PHE A 40 18.78 -2.11 1.20
N GLU A 41 19.16 -2.83 2.24
CA GLU A 41 19.70 -4.19 2.14
C GLU A 41 18.86 -5.15 2.99
N LEU A 42 18.31 -6.20 2.37
CA LEU A 42 17.59 -7.23 3.09
C LEU A 42 18.58 -8.16 3.79
N CYS A 43 18.73 -8.01 5.09
CA CYS A 43 19.66 -8.78 5.91
C CYS A 43 19.03 -9.97 6.61
N LYS A 44 17.72 -9.85 6.96
CA LYS A 44 16.98 -10.93 7.63
C LYS A 44 15.58 -11.06 7.01
N ALA A 45 15.16 -12.29 6.76
CA ALA A 45 13.81 -12.60 6.28
C ALA A 45 13.23 -13.72 7.14
N PHE A 46 11.95 -13.58 7.54
CA PHE A 46 11.28 -14.50 8.43
C PHE A 46 10.03 -15.10 7.76
N SER A 47 9.82 -16.40 7.98
CA SER A 47 8.65 -17.13 7.48
C SER A 47 8.25 -18.23 8.46
N ARG A 48 6.93 -18.47 8.63
CA ARG A 48 6.39 -19.59 9.42
C ARG A 48 6.56 -20.94 8.75
N THR A 49 6.73 -20.98 7.42
CA THR A 49 6.61 -22.23 6.63
C THR A 49 7.81 -22.51 5.74
N ALA A 50 8.78 -21.62 5.68
CA ALA A 50 9.90 -21.72 4.74
C ALA A 50 11.28 -21.56 5.42
N ALA A 51 11.37 -21.88 6.73
CA ALA A 51 12.65 -21.85 7.42
C ALA A 51 13.70 -22.66 6.65
N ASP A 52 14.93 -22.15 6.64
CA ASP A 52 16.12 -22.73 5.98
C ASP A 52 16.07 -22.77 4.44
N THR A 53 14.99 -22.33 3.81
CA THR A 53 14.96 -22.18 2.34
C THR A 53 15.53 -20.80 1.93
N GLU A 54 16.13 -20.74 0.74
CA GLU A 54 16.65 -19.48 0.18
C GLU A 54 15.52 -18.47 -0.06
N VAL A 55 15.84 -17.17 0.08
CA VAL A 55 14.93 -16.07 -0.24
C VAL A 55 14.91 -15.90 -1.75
N ASP A 56 13.88 -16.45 -2.38
CA ASP A 56 13.72 -16.42 -3.84
C ASP A 56 13.64 -14.97 -4.37
N GLY A 57 14.34 -14.74 -5.48
CA GLY A 57 14.35 -13.43 -6.15
C GLY A 57 15.24 -12.36 -5.50
N TYR A 58 15.98 -12.64 -4.42
CA TYR A 58 16.93 -11.70 -3.81
C TYR A 58 18.37 -12.00 -4.23
N ASN A 59 18.88 -11.27 -5.22
CA ASN A 59 20.17 -11.54 -5.86
C ASN A 59 21.36 -10.83 -5.19
N GLN A 60 21.14 -9.81 -4.34
CA GLN A 60 22.20 -9.12 -3.61
C GLN A 60 22.89 -10.07 -2.61
N HIS A 61 22.13 -10.99 -1.99
CA HIS A 61 22.60 -12.05 -1.14
C HIS A 61 21.94 -13.38 -1.51
N PRO A 62 22.42 -14.10 -2.55
CA PRO A 62 21.76 -15.30 -3.06
C PRO A 62 21.66 -16.45 -2.04
N THR A 63 22.48 -16.43 -0.99
CA THR A 63 22.47 -17.43 0.09
C THR A 63 21.64 -17.03 1.30
N LEU A 64 20.96 -15.86 1.25
CA LEU A 64 20.07 -15.46 2.32
C LEU A 64 18.92 -16.45 2.45
N LYS A 65 18.71 -16.96 3.66
CA LYS A 65 17.63 -17.91 3.95
C LYS A 65 16.59 -17.31 4.86
N TYR A 66 15.38 -17.84 4.75
CA TYR A 66 14.34 -17.54 5.73
C TYR A 66 14.68 -18.16 7.09
N SER A 67 14.65 -17.34 8.13
CA SER A 67 14.60 -17.80 9.51
C SER A 67 13.17 -18.21 9.89
N LEU A 68 13.01 -19.14 10.82
CA LEU A 68 11.71 -19.51 11.35
C LEU A 68 11.09 -18.30 12.06
N LEU A 69 9.86 -17.95 11.68
CA LEU A 69 9.07 -16.95 12.37
C LEU A 69 8.36 -17.61 13.56
N GLU A 70 8.97 -17.54 14.71
CA GLU A 70 8.39 -17.95 15.99
C GLU A 70 7.50 -16.84 16.57
N ASP A 71 6.68 -17.19 17.54
CA ASP A 71 5.78 -16.22 18.22
C ASP A 71 6.53 -15.26 19.16
N SER A 72 7.78 -15.53 19.45
CA SER A 72 8.68 -14.73 20.29
C SER A 72 10.15 -14.97 19.91
N ASN A 73 11.06 -14.14 20.43
CA ASN A 73 12.51 -14.21 20.20
C ASN A 73 12.97 -13.86 18.78
N LEU A 74 12.41 -12.77 18.21
CA LEU A 74 12.97 -12.19 17.01
C LEU A 74 14.40 -11.67 17.30
N ASP A 75 15.37 -12.24 16.59
CA ASP A 75 16.71 -11.66 16.52
C ASP A 75 16.76 -10.60 15.43
N LEU A 76 16.73 -9.33 15.84
CA LEU A 76 16.84 -8.17 14.96
C LEU A 76 18.11 -7.35 15.24
N ASP A 77 19.16 -7.97 15.79
CA ASP A 77 20.43 -7.31 16.01
C ASP A 77 21.02 -6.81 14.69
N ASN A 78 21.52 -5.57 14.71
CA ASN A 78 22.05 -4.82 13.55
C ASN A 78 21.02 -4.52 12.46
N ILE A 79 19.73 -4.58 12.74
CA ILE A 79 18.64 -4.17 11.85
C ILE A 79 18.21 -2.75 12.19
N ASP A 80 17.96 -1.94 11.16
CA ASP A 80 17.47 -0.56 11.29
C ASP A 80 15.97 -0.47 11.11
N ILE A 81 15.43 -1.33 10.24
CA ILE A 81 14.06 -1.28 9.75
C ILE A 81 13.44 -2.67 9.81
N ALA A 82 12.26 -2.80 10.39
CA ALA A 82 11.46 -4.01 10.28
C ALA A 82 10.17 -3.76 9.47
N ILE A 83 9.97 -4.58 8.44
CA ILE A 83 8.78 -4.58 7.61
C ILE A 83 7.89 -5.74 8.05
N LEU A 84 6.68 -5.45 8.53
CA LEU A 84 5.70 -6.42 8.98
C LEU A 84 4.73 -6.73 7.83
N ALA A 85 5.05 -7.76 7.01
CA ALA A 85 4.23 -8.24 5.90
C ALA A 85 3.35 -9.43 6.33
N LEU A 86 2.59 -9.24 7.39
CA LEU A 86 1.80 -10.26 8.07
C LEU A 86 0.30 -10.15 7.73
N SER A 87 -0.45 -11.20 8.07
CA SER A 87 -1.91 -11.16 8.02
C SER A 87 -2.48 -10.24 9.09
N ASN A 88 -3.68 -9.72 8.86
CA ASN A 88 -4.40 -8.94 9.87
C ASN A 88 -4.57 -9.76 11.17
N GLY A 89 -4.31 -9.12 12.30
CA GLY A 89 -4.36 -9.72 13.63
C GLY A 89 -3.02 -10.29 14.12
N ASP A 90 -2.02 -10.38 13.26
CA ASP A 90 -0.73 -11.04 13.58
C ASP A 90 0.39 -10.06 14.00
N SER A 91 0.29 -8.77 13.68
CA SER A 91 1.42 -7.83 13.84
C SER A 91 1.66 -7.40 15.29
N ASN A 92 0.62 -7.25 16.09
CA ASN A 92 0.69 -6.69 17.45
C ASN A 92 1.71 -7.38 18.36
N LYS A 93 1.80 -8.72 18.32
CA LYS A 93 2.71 -9.48 19.19
C LYS A 93 4.19 -9.17 18.88
N TYR A 94 4.52 -9.04 17.59
CA TYR A 94 5.89 -8.72 17.17
C TYR A 94 6.24 -7.27 17.45
N VAL A 95 5.31 -6.34 17.24
CA VAL A 95 5.51 -4.92 17.58
C VAL A 95 5.82 -4.75 19.06
N THR A 96 5.08 -5.42 19.94
CA THR A 96 5.33 -5.37 21.39
C THR A 96 6.75 -5.84 21.75
N GLU A 97 7.22 -6.92 21.15
CA GLU A 97 8.57 -7.42 21.36
C GLU A 97 9.64 -6.47 20.81
N ILE A 98 9.42 -5.94 19.60
CA ILE A 98 10.37 -5.02 18.95
C ILE A 98 10.47 -3.71 19.73
N ASP A 99 9.37 -3.14 20.17
CA ASP A 99 9.36 -1.90 20.97
C ASP A 99 10.16 -2.04 22.27
N LEU A 100 10.11 -3.22 22.89
CA LEU A 100 10.87 -3.50 24.13
C LEU A 100 12.35 -3.68 23.89
N LYS A 101 12.73 -4.39 22.82
CA LYS A 101 14.14 -4.76 22.56
C LYS A 101 14.87 -3.75 21.68
N TYR A 102 14.17 -3.11 20.74
CA TYR A 102 14.72 -2.26 19.69
C TYR A 102 13.92 -0.94 19.53
N PRO A 103 13.84 -0.07 20.54
CA PRO A 103 12.94 1.10 20.58
C PRO A 103 13.24 2.16 19.51
N GLU A 104 14.42 2.13 18.92
CA GLU A 104 14.83 3.07 17.88
C GLU A 104 14.57 2.57 16.45
N MET A 105 14.11 1.33 16.28
CA MET A 105 13.86 0.71 14.98
C MET A 105 12.71 1.39 14.24
N ILE A 106 12.88 1.58 12.94
CA ILE A 106 11.78 2.02 12.07
C ILE A 106 10.89 0.81 11.78
N LEU A 107 9.59 0.95 12.03
CA LEU A 107 8.58 -0.07 11.80
C LEU A 107 7.61 0.35 10.72
N ILE A 108 7.34 -0.53 9.78
CA ILE A 108 6.22 -0.37 8.86
C ILE A 108 5.35 -1.61 8.87
N ASP A 109 4.05 -1.43 9.14
CA ASP A 109 3.06 -2.50 9.15
C ASP A 109 2.15 -2.41 7.93
N ILE A 110 2.06 -3.52 7.18
CA ILE A 110 1.22 -3.63 5.99
C ILE A 110 -0.19 -4.14 6.34
N SER A 111 -0.33 -4.79 7.50
CA SER A 111 -1.61 -5.28 8.01
C SER A 111 -2.57 -4.12 8.35
N SER A 112 -3.78 -4.44 8.73
CA SER A 112 -4.74 -3.44 9.22
C SER A 112 -4.58 -3.09 10.70
N ASP A 113 -3.70 -3.79 11.44
CA ASP A 113 -3.69 -3.78 12.90
C ASP A 113 -3.40 -2.39 13.48
N HIS A 114 -2.56 -1.61 12.81
CA HIS A 114 -2.13 -0.29 13.29
C HIS A 114 -2.72 0.89 12.52
N ARG A 115 -3.59 0.67 11.50
CA ARG A 115 -4.13 1.75 10.67
C ARG A 115 -4.99 2.76 11.45
N PHE A 116 -5.52 2.36 12.60
CA PHE A 116 -6.36 3.20 13.45
C PHE A 116 -5.70 3.56 14.79
N ASN A 117 -4.47 3.09 15.02
CA ASN A 117 -3.71 3.37 16.24
C ASN A 117 -3.09 4.79 16.15
N PRO A 118 -3.36 5.71 17.10
CA PRO A 118 -2.82 7.08 17.07
C PRO A 118 -1.29 7.16 17.25
N GLU A 119 -0.64 6.11 17.75
CA GLU A 119 0.82 6.05 17.86
C GLU A 119 1.50 5.73 16.52
N TRP A 120 0.73 5.33 15.51
CA TRP A 120 1.20 4.99 14.19
C TRP A 120 0.75 6.03 13.18
N GLN A 121 1.67 6.44 12.33
CA GLN A 121 1.34 7.33 11.23
C GLN A 121 0.72 6.52 10.07
N TYR A 122 -0.58 6.71 9.84
CA TYR A 122 -1.20 6.27 8.59
C TYR A 122 -0.74 7.21 7.47
N ARG A 123 0.09 6.71 6.54
CA ARG A 123 0.68 7.55 5.51
C ARG A 123 0.47 6.97 4.12
N LEU A 124 -0.31 7.68 3.29
CA LEU A 124 -0.45 7.41 1.87
C LEU A 124 0.51 8.32 1.10
N PRO A 125 1.59 7.79 0.52
CA PRO A 125 2.50 8.57 -0.34
C PRO A 125 1.77 9.21 -1.52
N ASP A 126 2.33 10.27 -2.10
CA ASP A 126 1.75 11.12 -3.15
C ASP A 126 0.59 12.03 -2.70
N ILE A 127 -0.07 11.72 -1.58
CA ILE A 127 -1.08 12.59 -0.95
C ILE A 127 -0.52 13.25 0.30
N SER A 128 0.22 12.52 1.13
CA SER A 128 0.76 13.03 2.38
C SER A 128 1.83 14.10 2.13
N ARG A 129 1.68 15.24 2.81
CA ARG A 129 2.63 16.38 2.75
C ARG A 129 3.65 16.36 3.87
N VAL A 130 3.57 15.39 4.79
CA VAL A 130 4.49 15.26 5.92
C VAL A 130 5.41 14.07 5.74
N LYS A 131 6.63 14.18 6.27
CA LYS A 131 7.59 13.08 6.28
C LYS A 131 7.04 11.89 7.08
N ALA A 132 7.50 10.71 6.73
CA ALA A 132 7.21 9.51 7.49
C ALA A 132 7.92 9.52 8.85
N THR A 133 7.26 8.96 9.85
CA THR A 133 7.80 8.77 11.21
C THR A 133 8.42 7.38 11.37
N LYS A 134 8.83 7.02 12.59
CA LYS A 134 9.40 5.70 12.89
C LYS A 134 8.35 4.56 12.88
N LYS A 135 7.10 4.86 13.19
CA LYS A 135 5.99 3.88 13.19
C LYS A 135 5.00 4.24 12.10
N ILE A 136 4.95 3.43 11.06
CA ILE A 136 4.15 3.70 9.86
C ILE A 136 3.17 2.55 9.64
N SER A 137 1.88 2.88 9.54
CA SER A 137 0.87 1.93 9.07
C SER A 137 0.58 2.19 7.60
N ASN A 138 0.85 1.17 6.77
CA ASN A 138 0.69 1.27 5.33
C ASN A 138 -0.78 1.15 4.94
N PRO A 139 -1.33 2.07 4.11
CA PRO A 139 -2.72 2.02 3.66
C PRO A 139 -3.09 0.74 2.92
N GLY A 140 -4.34 0.32 3.03
CA GLY A 140 -4.88 -0.78 2.27
C GLY A 140 -5.07 -0.43 0.79
N CYS A 141 -4.95 -1.42 -0.10
CA CYS A 141 -4.91 -1.20 -1.55
C CYS A 141 -6.19 -0.55 -2.12
N TYR A 142 -7.37 -0.99 -1.72
CA TYR A 142 -8.63 -0.34 -2.08
C TYR A 142 -8.75 1.05 -1.47
N ALA A 143 -8.36 1.21 -0.20
CA ALA A 143 -8.39 2.51 0.47
C ALA A 143 -7.49 3.52 -0.25
N SER A 144 -6.32 3.08 -0.73
CA SER A 144 -5.40 3.91 -1.52
C SER A 144 -6.04 4.37 -2.83
N ALA A 145 -6.64 3.44 -3.61
CA ALA A 145 -7.27 3.78 -4.88
C ALA A 145 -8.44 4.76 -4.71
N ILE A 146 -9.25 4.58 -3.66
CA ILE A 146 -10.35 5.49 -3.35
C ILE A 146 -9.83 6.86 -2.91
N GLN A 147 -8.83 6.91 -2.03
CA GLN A 147 -8.24 8.17 -1.57
C GLN A 147 -7.57 8.93 -2.73
N PHE A 148 -6.83 8.25 -3.63
CA PHE A 148 -6.31 8.88 -4.85
C PHE A 148 -7.42 9.49 -5.71
N SER A 149 -8.58 8.85 -5.75
CA SER A 149 -9.74 9.36 -6.48
C SER A 149 -10.39 10.59 -5.82
N LEU A 150 -10.48 10.62 -4.48
CA LEU A 150 -11.29 11.62 -3.78
C LEU A 150 -10.50 12.82 -3.27
N GLU A 151 -9.24 12.63 -2.89
CA GLU A 151 -8.45 13.67 -2.22
C GLU A 151 -8.36 14.99 -2.98
N PRO A 152 -8.16 15.02 -4.33
CA PRO A 152 -8.08 16.28 -5.07
C PRO A 152 -9.37 17.10 -5.01
N ILE A 153 -10.51 16.45 -4.93
CA ILE A 153 -11.84 17.09 -5.04
C ILE A 153 -12.65 17.03 -3.74
N LYS A 154 -12.09 16.54 -2.63
CA LYS A 154 -12.85 16.30 -1.39
C LYS A 154 -13.64 17.51 -0.88
N ASN A 155 -13.12 18.72 -1.10
CA ASN A 155 -13.77 19.98 -0.70
C ASN A 155 -14.93 20.37 -1.65
N LEU A 156 -15.06 19.72 -2.80
CA LEU A 156 -16.14 19.92 -3.76
C LEU A 156 -17.25 18.88 -3.59
N ILE A 157 -17.06 17.87 -2.76
CA ILE A 157 -18.02 16.78 -2.59
C ILE A 157 -19.16 17.23 -1.69
N SER A 158 -20.38 16.91 -2.09
CA SER A 158 -21.58 17.03 -1.27
C SER A 158 -22.29 15.68 -1.17
N GLY A 159 -22.78 15.34 0.02
CA GLY A 159 -23.55 14.12 0.20
C GLY A 159 -22.70 12.84 0.23
N ARG A 160 -23.32 11.74 -0.22
CA ARG A 160 -22.71 10.39 -0.13
C ARG A 160 -21.90 10.07 -1.38
N VAL A 161 -20.67 9.57 -1.16
CA VAL A 161 -19.87 8.97 -2.22
C VAL A 161 -20.12 7.45 -2.24
N SER A 162 -20.32 6.88 -3.43
CA SER A 162 -20.47 5.44 -3.62
C SER A 162 -19.35 4.91 -4.50
N CYS A 163 -18.56 3.97 -3.96
CA CYS A 163 -17.47 3.33 -4.69
C CYS A 163 -17.76 1.85 -4.90
N PHE A 164 -17.54 1.40 -6.13
CA PHE A 164 -17.55 0.00 -6.52
C PHE A 164 -16.12 -0.40 -6.88
N GLY A 165 -15.61 -1.48 -6.27
CA GLY A 165 -14.24 -1.93 -6.50
C GLY A 165 -14.16 -3.39 -6.90
N VAL A 166 -13.32 -3.70 -7.90
CA VAL A 166 -12.97 -5.07 -8.28
C VAL A 166 -11.46 -5.24 -8.14
N SER A 167 -11.04 -6.26 -7.39
CA SER A 167 -9.62 -6.63 -7.20
C SER A 167 -9.34 -8.00 -7.77
N GLY A 168 -8.12 -8.21 -8.24
CA GLY A 168 -7.60 -9.55 -8.43
C GLY A 168 -7.54 -10.34 -7.12
N TYR A 169 -7.58 -11.67 -7.24
CA TYR A 169 -7.64 -12.58 -6.09
C TYR A 169 -6.36 -12.58 -5.23
N SER A 170 -5.25 -12.06 -5.72
CA SER A 170 -4.05 -11.84 -4.89
C SER A 170 -4.30 -10.91 -3.70
N GLY A 171 -5.30 -10.02 -3.80
CA GLY A 171 -5.71 -9.15 -2.70
C GLY A 171 -6.30 -9.89 -1.50
N ALA A 172 -6.72 -11.14 -1.67
CA ALA A 172 -7.18 -12.03 -0.60
C ALA A 172 -6.03 -12.74 0.14
N GLY A 173 -4.77 -12.48 -0.23
CA GLY A 173 -3.58 -13.11 0.32
C GLY A 173 -3.25 -14.47 -0.31
N ALA A 174 -2.09 -15.03 0.07
CA ALA A 174 -1.61 -16.29 -0.47
C ALA A 174 -2.23 -17.54 0.20
N SER A 175 -2.74 -17.40 1.42
CA SER A 175 -3.40 -18.49 2.13
C SER A 175 -4.75 -18.83 1.48
N PRO A 176 -5.06 -20.13 1.23
CA PRO A 176 -6.31 -20.53 0.61
C PRO A 176 -7.54 -20.04 1.40
N ASN A 177 -8.48 -19.43 0.69
CA ASN A 177 -9.77 -18.99 1.23
C ASN A 177 -10.80 -18.88 0.10
N GLU A 178 -12.07 -18.60 0.43
CA GLU A 178 -13.15 -18.55 -0.55
C GLU A 178 -12.93 -17.52 -1.67
N LYS A 179 -12.27 -16.38 -1.36
CA LYS A 179 -12.04 -15.29 -2.31
C LYS A 179 -10.88 -15.53 -3.27
N ASN A 180 -9.99 -16.48 -3.00
CA ASN A 180 -8.91 -16.86 -3.89
C ASN A 180 -9.04 -18.31 -4.40
N ASN A 181 -10.16 -18.97 -4.11
CA ASN A 181 -10.46 -20.29 -4.63
C ASN A 181 -10.81 -20.23 -6.14
N LYS A 182 -9.98 -20.84 -6.97
CA LYS A 182 -10.13 -20.79 -8.44
C LYS A 182 -11.46 -21.37 -8.94
N VAL A 183 -12.03 -22.34 -8.23
CA VAL A 183 -13.34 -22.92 -8.58
C VAL A 183 -14.46 -21.89 -8.35
N ASN A 184 -14.43 -21.18 -7.23
CA ASN A 184 -15.43 -20.16 -6.93
C ASN A 184 -15.31 -18.95 -7.87
N LEU A 185 -14.11 -18.66 -8.36
CA LEU A 185 -13.82 -17.51 -9.22
C LEU A 185 -14.04 -17.79 -10.69
N GLN A 186 -14.16 -19.06 -11.10
CA GLN A 186 -14.34 -19.38 -12.51
C GLN A 186 -15.60 -18.74 -13.07
N ASP A 187 -15.45 -17.92 -14.10
CA ASP A 187 -16.54 -17.17 -14.76
C ASP A 187 -17.38 -16.33 -13.78
N ASN A 188 -16.76 -15.84 -12.71
CA ASN A 188 -17.44 -15.18 -11.60
C ASN A 188 -16.73 -13.92 -11.10
N VAL A 189 -17.53 -13.02 -10.48
CA VAL A 189 -17.08 -11.89 -9.66
C VAL A 189 -17.79 -11.98 -8.32
N ILE A 190 -17.02 -12.09 -7.24
CA ILE A 190 -17.56 -12.38 -5.90
C ILE A 190 -17.61 -11.11 -5.06
N PRO A 191 -18.82 -10.59 -4.71
CA PRO A 191 -18.95 -9.53 -3.72
C PRO A 191 -18.67 -10.07 -2.31
N TYR A 192 -18.06 -9.22 -1.47
CA TYR A 192 -17.80 -9.59 -0.07
C TYR A 192 -17.81 -8.35 0.82
N SER A 193 -18.01 -8.55 2.13
CA SER A 193 -17.96 -7.45 3.12
C SER A 193 -18.68 -6.17 2.66
N LEU A 194 -19.94 -6.31 2.20
CA LEU A 194 -20.72 -5.23 1.61
C LEU A 194 -21.02 -4.08 2.58
N GLN A 195 -20.71 -4.24 3.85
CA GLN A 195 -20.75 -3.19 4.88
C GLN A 195 -19.58 -3.36 5.84
N GLY A 196 -19.00 -2.24 6.27
CA GLY A 196 -17.97 -2.22 7.29
C GLY A 196 -16.63 -2.81 6.86
N HIS A 197 -16.35 -2.84 5.55
CA HIS A 197 -15.03 -3.25 5.06
C HIS A 197 -13.95 -2.36 5.67
N ILE A 198 -12.81 -2.95 6.08
CA ILE A 198 -11.74 -2.22 6.76
C ILE A 198 -11.24 -1.03 5.93
N HIS A 199 -11.09 -1.19 4.61
CA HIS A 199 -10.68 -0.11 3.72
C HIS A 199 -11.74 1.01 3.58
N GLU A 200 -13.04 0.70 3.76
CA GLU A 200 -14.08 1.73 3.86
C GLU A 200 -13.85 2.60 5.10
N GLN A 201 -13.53 1.95 6.24
CA GLN A 201 -13.26 2.64 7.50
C GLN A 201 -11.99 3.52 7.41
N GLU A 202 -10.96 3.06 6.70
CA GLU A 202 -9.77 3.89 6.42
C GLU A 202 -10.12 5.17 5.67
N VAL A 203 -10.86 5.05 4.57
CA VAL A 203 -11.27 6.21 3.77
C VAL A 203 -12.14 7.16 4.58
N LYS A 204 -13.09 6.61 5.37
CA LYS A 204 -13.96 7.41 6.25
C LYS A 204 -13.15 8.21 7.28
N LYS A 205 -12.09 7.61 7.84
CA LYS A 205 -11.26 8.29 8.85
C LYS A 205 -10.31 9.31 8.25
N TYR A 206 -9.71 9.00 7.09
CA TYR A 206 -8.56 9.74 6.61
C TYR A 206 -8.81 10.63 5.39
N CYS A 207 -9.96 10.48 4.71
CA CYS A 207 -10.27 11.22 3.49
C CYS A 207 -11.69 11.79 3.49
N TYR A 208 -12.72 10.95 3.48
CA TYR A 208 -14.11 11.39 3.36
C TYR A 208 -15.07 10.47 4.11
N GLU A 209 -15.75 11.03 5.12
CA GLU A 209 -16.57 10.27 6.09
C GLU A 209 -17.84 9.64 5.47
N ASN A 210 -18.55 10.39 4.60
CA ASN A 210 -19.83 9.93 4.03
C ASN A 210 -19.62 9.06 2.78
N LEU A 211 -18.98 7.90 2.98
CA LEU A 211 -18.64 6.94 1.93
C LEU A 211 -19.38 5.62 2.11
N SER A 212 -19.74 5.00 0.98
CA SER A 212 -20.04 3.56 0.93
C SER A 212 -19.16 2.87 -0.10
N PHE A 213 -18.71 1.68 0.26
CA PHE A 213 -17.80 0.89 -0.58
C PHE A 213 -18.30 -0.54 -0.74
N SER A 214 -18.37 -1.01 -1.98
CA SER A 214 -18.76 -2.37 -2.36
C SER A 214 -17.56 -3.09 -2.98
N PRO A 215 -16.78 -3.86 -2.22
CA PRO A 215 -15.65 -4.62 -2.74
C PRO A 215 -16.07 -5.91 -3.42
N HIS A 216 -15.36 -6.23 -4.51
CA HIS A 216 -15.51 -7.48 -5.25
C HIS A 216 -14.14 -8.07 -5.55
N VAL A 217 -14.08 -9.39 -5.72
CA VAL A 217 -12.91 -10.08 -6.24
C VAL A 217 -13.25 -10.72 -7.58
N GLY A 218 -12.39 -10.52 -8.58
CA GLY A 218 -12.55 -11.04 -9.93
C GLY A 218 -11.59 -12.18 -10.25
N ASN A 219 -11.86 -12.89 -11.34
CA ASN A 219 -11.05 -14.01 -11.80
C ASN A 219 -9.80 -13.55 -12.58
N PHE A 220 -8.97 -12.73 -11.95
CA PHE A 220 -7.64 -12.35 -12.43
C PHE A 220 -6.72 -12.21 -11.23
N PHE A 221 -5.40 -12.34 -11.44
CA PHE A 221 -4.46 -12.45 -10.33
C PHE A 221 -4.27 -11.13 -9.60
N ARG A 222 -3.94 -10.03 -10.29
CA ARG A 222 -3.56 -8.75 -9.69
C ARG A 222 -4.17 -7.55 -10.38
N GLY A 223 -4.26 -6.46 -9.63
CA GLY A 223 -4.80 -5.17 -10.05
C GLY A 223 -6.11 -4.83 -9.33
N ILE A 224 -6.42 -3.55 -9.25
CA ILE A 224 -7.65 -2.97 -8.69
C ILE A 224 -8.23 -1.97 -9.67
N LEU A 225 -9.53 -2.05 -9.88
CA LEU A 225 -10.36 -1.02 -10.50
C LEU A 225 -11.35 -0.49 -9.46
N ILE A 226 -11.39 0.82 -9.28
CA ILE A 226 -12.43 1.53 -8.55
C ILE A 226 -13.25 2.38 -9.51
N THR A 227 -14.57 2.29 -9.42
CA THR A 227 -15.50 3.26 -10.02
C THR A 227 -16.15 4.05 -8.88
N SER A 228 -16.03 5.36 -8.90
CA SER A 228 -16.57 6.26 -7.88
C SER A 228 -17.69 7.11 -8.45
N HIS A 229 -18.85 7.14 -7.78
CA HIS A 229 -19.96 8.03 -8.03
C HIS A 229 -19.99 9.11 -6.95
N ILE A 230 -19.92 10.36 -7.35
CA ILE A 230 -19.66 11.51 -6.48
C ILE A 230 -20.64 12.61 -6.81
N GLN A 231 -21.34 13.13 -5.82
CA GLN A 231 -22.13 14.34 -5.96
C GLN A 231 -21.29 15.56 -5.57
N LEU A 232 -21.20 16.54 -6.45
CA LEU A 232 -20.49 17.80 -6.22
C LEU A 232 -21.44 18.85 -5.63
N ASN A 233 -20.87 19.78 -4.87
CA ASN A 233 -21.61 20.89 -4.26
C ASN A 233 -22.04 21.98 -5.26
N ASN A 234 -21.33 22.09 -6.38
CA ASN A 234 -21.62 23.07 -7.44
C ASN A 234 -21.47 22.41 -8.82
N LYS A 235 -22.01 23.09 -9.83
CA LYS A 235 -21.82 22.73 -11.23
C LYS A 235 -20.35 22.92 -11.63
N ASN A 236 -19.79 21.93 -12.30
CA ASN A 236 -18.43 21.94 -12.85
C ASN A 236 -18.45 21.49 -14.31
N SER A 237 -17.36 21.78 -15.03
CA SER A 237 -17.05 21.18 -16.32
C SER A 237 -16.03 20.07 -16.17
N ILE A 238 -15.88 19.23 -17.19
CA ILE A 238 -14.85 18.16 -17.21
C ILE A 238 -13.45 18.78 -17.17
N GLU A 239 -13.24 19.88 -17.87
CA GLU A 239 -11.98 20.61 -17.94
C GLU A 239 -11.56 21.15 -16.57
N GLU A 240 -12.50 21.70 -15.80
CA GLU A 240 -12.24 22.17 -14.42
C GLU A 240 -11.83 20.99 -13.52
N ILE A 241 -12.55 19.87 -13.57
CA ILE A 241 -12.21 18.68 -12.79
C ILE A 241 -10.82 18.14 -13.20
N LEU A 242 -10.54 18.00 -14.49
CA LEU A 242 -9.24 17.57 -14.99
C LEU A 242 -8.09 18.49 -14.53
N SER A 243 -8.32 19.80 -14.56
CA SER A 243 -7.33 20.78 -14.08
C SER A 243 -7.03 20.58 -12.59
N ILE A 244 -8.05 20.37 -11.77
CA ILE A 244 -7.86 20.11 -10.32
C ILE A 244 -6.99 18.88 -10.08
N TYR A 245 -7.26 17.76 -10.76
CA TYR A 245 -6.48 16.55 -10.63
C TYR A 245 -5.05 16.75 -11.10
N ARG A 246 -4.83 17.37 -12.25
CA ARG A 246 -3.49 17.64 -12.80
C ARG A 246 -2.67 18.56 -11.89
N ASP A 247 -3.29 19.59 -11.36
CA ASP A 247 -2.62 20.50 -10.42
C ASP A 247 -2.28 19.83 -9.10
N PHE A 248 -3.18 18.99 -8.59
CA PHE A 248 -2.96 18.27 -7.33
C PHE A 248 -1.79 17.28 -7.44
N TYR A 249 -1.72 16.51 -8.54
CA TYR A 249 -0.73 15.46 -8.77
C TYR A 249 0.47 15.87 -9.63
N LYS A 250 0.64 17.16 -9.96
CA LYS A 250 1.72 17.65 -10.85
C LYS A 250 3.14 17.25 -10.45
N ASN A 251 3.36 16.99 -9.15
CA ASN A 251 4.67 16.57 -8.61
C ASN A 251 4.72 15.05 -8.29
N SER A 252 3.71 14.29 -8.67
CA SER A 252 3.62 12.85 -8.41
C SER A 252 3.84 12.06 -9.69
N SER A 253 5.08 11.61 -9.91
CA SER A 253 5.46 10.87 -11.14
C SER A 253 4.75 9.51 -11.28
N LEU A 254 4.15 9.01 -10.21
CA LEU A 254 3.45 7.72 -10.20
C LEU A 254 1.93 7.85 -10.44
N ILE A 255 1.39 9.07 -10.55
CA ILE A 255 -0.05 9.30 -10.75
C ILE A 255 -0.30 9.87 -12.14
N ASN A 256 -0.97 9.09 -12.99
CA ASN A 256 -1.39 9.51 -14.32
C ASN A 256 -2.85 10.00 -14.29
N ILE A 257 -3.11 11.14 -14.92
CA ILE A 257 -4.47 11.67 -15.11
C ILE A 257 -4.82 11.57 -16.59
N ASP A 258 -5.70 10.62 -16.90
CA ASP A 258 -6.09 10.29 -18.25
C ASP A 258 -7.45 10.92 -18.61
N THR A 259 -7.67 11.24 -19.89
CA THR A 259 -9.00 11.62 -20.42
C THR A 259 -9.84 10.38 -20.69
N GLU A 260 -9.20 9.28 -21.08
CA GLU A 260 -9.84 8.00 -21.38
C GLU A 260 -10.13 7.18 -20.13
N ILE A 261 -10.96 6.15 -20.27
CA ILE A 261 -11.20 5.19 -19.19
C ILE A 261 -9.93 4.33 -19.02
N PRO A 262 -9.34 4.31 -17.82
CA PRO A 262 -8.12 3.57 -17.60
C PRO A 262 -8.37 2.06 -17.65
N MET A 263 -7.46 1.34 -18.26
CA MET A 263 -7.53 -0.11 -18.43
C MET A 263 -6.64 -0.83 -17.41
N LEU A 264 -7.23 -1.76 -16.66
CA LEU A 264 -6.54 -2.48 -15.60
C LEU A 264 -5.29 -3.24 -16.10
N ASN A 265 -5.39 -3.91 -17.25
CA ASN A 265 -4.29 -4.68 -17.83
C ASN A 265 -3.09 -3.84 -18.32
N LYS A 266 -3.25 -2.51 -18.43
CA LYS A 266 -2.16 -1.59 -18.77
C LYS A 266 -1.41 -1.08 -17.54
N ILE A 267 -1.96 -1.30 -16.34
CA ILE A 267 -1.41 -0.80 -15.09
C ILE A 267 -0.86 -1.92 -14.19
N THR A 268 -1.24 -3.18 -14.42
CA THR A 268 -0.70 -4.32 -13.69
C THR A 268 0.82 -4.46 -13.90
N ASN A 269 1.53 -4.90 -12.87
CA ASN A 269 2.99 -4.93 -12.78
C ASN A 269 3.65 -3.55 -12.89
N SER A 270 2.91 -2.48 -12.63
CA SER A 270 3.40 -1.10 -12.64
C SER A 270 3.30 -0.47 -11.26
N HIS A 271 4.24 0.42 -10.95
CA HIS A 271 4.21 1.26 -9.75
C HIS A 271 3.27 2.46 -9.87
N LYS A 272 2.58 2.60 -11.00
CA LYS A 272 1.73 3.76 -11.30
C LYS A 272 0.27 3.55 -10.90
N VAL A 273 -0.43 4.67 -10.78
CA VAL A 273 -1.89 4.77 -10.71
C VAL A 273 -2.37 5.48 -11.96
N SER A 274 -3.50 5.08 -12.51
CA SER A 274 -4.17 5.84 -13.55
C SER A 274 -5.58 6.21 -13.08
N ILE A 275 -5.90 7.50 -13.14
CA ILE A 275 -7.21 8.08 -12.84
C ILE A 275 -7.75 8.68 -14.12
N GLY A 276 -8.97 8.30 -14.50
CA GLY A 276 -9.56 8.75 -15.77
C GLY A 276 -11.01 8.35 -15.91
N GLY A 277 -11.52 8.41 -17.16
CA GLY A 277 -12.94 8.16 -17.41
C GLY A 277 -13.84 9.17 -16.68
N ILE A 278 -13.34 10.40 -16.52
CA ILE A 278 -14.04 11.49 -15.83
C ILE A 278 -15.26 11.90 -16.65
N ALA A 279 -16.43 11.67 -16.09
CA ALA A 279 -17.71 11.94 -16.74
C ALA A 279 -18.63 12.72 -15.79
N LEU A 280 -19.25 13.76 -16.31
CA LEU A 280 -20.28 14.55 -15.62
C LEU A 280 -21.64 14.35 -16.32
N ASP A 281 -22.69 14.30 -15.53
CA ASP A 281 -24.04 14.33 -16.07
C ASP A 281 -24.38 15.71 -16.65
N LYS A 282 -25.56 15.84 -17.25
CA LYS A 282 -26.02 17.10 -17.87
C LYS A 282 -26.13 18.27 -16.88
N THR A 283 -26.24 17.99 -15.58
CA THR A 283 -26.30 19.03 -14.53
C THR A 283 -24.93 19.57 -14.18
N GLY A 284 -23.86 18.81 -14.45
CA GLY A 284 -22.49 19.10 -14.05
C GLY A 284 -22.24 18.90 -12.55
N ILE A 285 -23.12 18.15 -11.86
CA ILE A 285 -23.07 17.93 -10.42
C ILE A 285 -22.71 16.46 -10.10
N ASN A 286 -23.20 15.50 -10.91
CA ASN A 286 -22.93 14.09 -10.67
C ASN A 286 -21.70 13.65 -11.48
N LEU A 287 -20.60 13.42 -10.77
CA LEU A 287 -19.32 12.99 -11.30
C LEU A 287 -19.16 11.48 -11.16
N THR A 288 -18.71 10.85 -12.23
CA THR A 288 -18.20 9.48 -12.20
C THR A 288 -16.75 9.47 -12.69
N LEU A 289 -15.90 8.67 -12.05
CA LEU A 289 -14.53 8.47 -12.48
C LEU A 289 -14.04 7.07 -12.13
N CYS A 290 -12.98 6.64 -12.79
CA CYS A 290 -12.31 5.38 -12.54
C CYS A 290 -10.86 5.61 -12.06
N CYS A 291 -10.41 4.74 -11.15
CA CYS A 291 -9.03 4.66 -10.71
C CYS A 291 -8.56 3.21 -10.81
N VAL A 292 -7.40 2.99 -11.41
CA VAL A 292 -6.76 1.67 -11.50
C VAL A 292 -5.35 1.72 -10.94
N LEU A 293 -4.96 0.66 -10.26
CA LEU A 293 -3.59 0.44 -9.77
C LEU A 293 -3.31 -1.06 -9.60
N ASP A 294 -2.04 -1.40 -9.48
CA ASP A 294 -1.64 -2.75 -9.07
C ASP A 294 -1.72 -2.89 -7.54
N ASN A 295 -2.55 -3.81 -7.07
CA ASN A 295 -2.82 -3.99 -5.63
C ASN A 295 -1.60 -4.49 -4.83
N LEU A 296 -0.66 -5.18 -5.45
CA LEU A 296 0.55 -5.67 -4.81
C LEU A 296 1.69 -4.64 -4.85
N LEU A 297 1.76 -3.81 -5.91
CA LEU A 297 2.76 -2.77 -6.07
C LEU A 297 2.27 -1.44 -5.48
N LYS A 298 1.68 -0.56 -6.30
CA LYS A 298 1.25 0.77 -5.81
C LYS A 298 0.18 0.69 -4.73
N GLY A 299 -0.59 -0.39 -4.68
CA GLY A 299 -1.53 -0.68 -3.60
C GLY A 299 -0.87 -1.14 -2.29
N ALA A 300 0.42 -1.57 -2.30
CA ALA A 300 1.10 -2.12 -1.12
C ALA A 300 2.62 -1.89 -1.15
N ALA A 301 3.41 -2.74 -1.83
CA ALA A 301 4.87 -2.75 -1.74
C ALA A 301 5.53 -1.42 -2.14
N THR A 302 5.06 -0.77 -3.20
CA THR A 302 5.58 0.54 -3.62
C THR A 302 5.40 1.58 -2.54
N GLN A 303 4.24 1.62 -1.87
CA GLN A 303 3.98 2.55 -0.77
C GLN A 303 4.89 2.27 0.43
N VAL A 304 5.18 0.98 0.70
CA VAL A 304 6.13 0.59 1.76
C VAL A 304 7.49 1.22 1.49
N ILE A 305 8.01 1.07 0.27
CA ILE A 305 9.33 1.63 -0.08
C ILE A 305 9.31 3.16 -0.06
N GLN A 306 8.28 3.81 -0.61
CA GLN A 306 8.14 5.28 -0.53
C GLN A 306 8.10 5.77 0.92
N ASN A 307 7.37 5.08 1.79
CA ASN A 307 7.29 5.40 3.21
C ASN A 307 8.63 5.24 3.93
N LEU A 308 9.36 4.16 3.65
CA LEU A 308 10.69 3.93 4.22
C LEU A 308 11.71 4.94 3.70
N ASN A 309 11.70 5.25 2.40
CA ASN A 309 12.53 6.30 1.82
C ASN A 309 12.30 7.64 2.56
N SER A 310 11.03 8.02 2.73
CA SER A 310 10.66 9.23 3.46
C SER A 310 11.13 9.22 4.93
N ALA A 311 11.00 8.08 5.63
CA ALA A 311 11.46 7.93 7.01
C ALA A 311 12.98 8.01 7.16
N CYS A 312 13.71 7.56 6.12
CA CYS A 312 15.18 7.59 6.06
C CYS A 312 15.73 8.87 5.40
N GLU A 313 14.88 9.85 5.10
CA GLU A 313 15.27 11.11 4.41
C GLU A 313 15.88 10.89 3.00
N ILE A 314 15.46 9.83 2.33
CA ILE A 314 15.79 9.51 0.94
C ILE A 314 14.65 10.00 0.05
N ASP A 315 14.94 10.31 -1.23
CA ASP A 315 13.90 10.61 -2.22
C ASP A 315 12.91 9.46 -2.33
N GLU A 316 11.60 9.75 -2.25
CA GLU A 316 10.54 8.74 -2.16
C GLU A 316 10.50 7.77 -3.35
N LEU A 317 11.06 8.13 -4.49
CA LEU A 317 11.09 7.30 -5.70
C LEU A 317 12.37 6.46 -5.84
N THR A 318 13.34 6.61 -4.94
CA THR A 318 14.57 5.82 -4.98
C THR A 318 14.26 4.32 -4.95
N GLY A 319 14.88 3.56 -5.85
CA GLY A 319 14.67 2.10 -5.97
C GLY A 319 13.35 1.70 -6.65
N ILE A 320 12.53 2.65 -7.09
CA ILE A 320 11.27 2.41 -7.81
C ILE A 320 11.46 2.74 -9.30
N THR A 321 11.29 1.73 -10.16
CA THR A 321 11.35 1.91 -11.62
C THR A 321 9.96 2.24 -12.16
N TYR A 322 9.80 3.36 -12.88
CA TYR A 322 8.49 3.85 -13.34
C TYR A 322 8.48 4.46 -14.75
N GLU A 323 9.46 4.10 -15.59
CA GLU A 323 9.52 4.48 -17.00
C GLU A 323 8.43 3.84 -17.88
#